data_751d0d8e0c327075056faa3b7127966b
#
_entry.id   751d0d8e0c327075056faa3b7127966b
#
_cell.length_a   1.000
_cell.length_b   1.000
_cell.length_c   1.000
_cell.angle_alpha   90.00
_cell.angle_beta   90.00
_cell.angle_gamma   90.00
#
_symmetry.space_group_name_H-M   'P 1'
#
loop_
_entity.id
_entity.type
_entity.pdbx_description
1 polymer ?
#
loop_
_entity_poly.entity_id
_entity_poly.type
_entity_poly.pdbx_seq_one_letter_code
_entity_poly.pdbx_strand_id
1 'polypeptide(L)'
;LGMQPAPKGDNIVMITNGGGSGLLSCDHFERVGMPMHELVEISPSLPGRIRAYMPMFGSPLNPVDISGTASPVQYKGAFTQVMRDPNVHGILGSICPTAVTDVPAVTDIVIDIYDTYKHLGKPFIMECQGGEECQAAIMKLRDHGIPAYPTAEQAVNAMVALYKFGQMKNKK
;
A
#
# COMPACT_ATOMS: atom_id res chain seq x y z
N LEU A 1 -15.78 3.84 -0.04
CA LEU A 1 -15.51 5.26 -0.33
C LEU A 1 -15.57 6.14 0.93
N GLY A 2 -16.44 5.85 1.89
CA GLY A 2 -16.63 6.68 3.09
C GLY A 2 -15.52 6.61 4.14
N MET A 3 -14.64 5.63 4.06
CA MET A 3 -13.59 5.38 5.06
C MET A 3 -12.27 6.13 4.77
N GLN A 4 -12.03 6.53 3.52
CA GLN A 4 -10.76 7.10 3.09
C GLN A 4 -10.98 8.35 2.23
N PRO A 5 -10.06 9.32 2.29
CA PRO A 5 -10.08 10.47 1.38
C PRO A 5 -9.81 10.03 -0.06
N ALA A 6 -10.21 10.85 -1.01
CA ALA A 6 -9.78 10.67 -2.40
C ALA A 6 -8.30 11.09 -2.55
N PRO A 7 -7.49 10.35 -3.32
CA PRO A 7 -6.12 10.76 -3.57
C PRO A 7 -6.08 12.08 -4.35
N LYS A 8 -5.09 12.92 -4.08
CA LYS A 8 -4.92 14.23 -4.77
C LYS A 8 -4.51 14.10 -6.24
N GLY A 9 -3.95 12.95 -6.62
CA GLY A 9 -3.50 12.60 -7.96
C GLY A 9 -3.30 11.09 -8.09
N ASP A 10 -2.64 10.67 -9.14
CA ASP A 10 -2.43 9.26 -9.51
C ASP A 10 -1.08 8.66 -9.07
N ASN A 11 -0.27 9.41 -8.33
CA ASN A 11 0.97 8.91 -7.76
C ASN A 11 0.69 7.91 -6.61
N ILE A 12 0.23 6.73 -6.98
CA ILE A 12 -0.05 5.64 -6.03
C ILE A 12 1.22 4.79 -5.88
N VAL A 13 1.61 4.53 -4.65
CA VAL A 13 2.71 3.63 -4.33
C VAL A 13 2.19 2.35 -3.71
N MET A 14 2.61 1.23 -4.27
CA MET A 14 2.34 -0.08 -3.69
C MET A 14 3.55 -0.60 -2.91
N ILE A 15 3.31 -1.15 -1.72
CA ILE A 15 4.31 -1.86 -0.91
C ILE A 15 3.81 -3.28 -0.70
N THR A 16 4.62 -4.25 -1.04
CA THR A 16 4.31 -5.67 -0.88
C THR A 16 5.51 -6.43 -0.33
N ASN A 17 5.27 -7.54 0.36
CA ASN A 17 6.28 -8.55 0.66
C ASN A 17 6.20 -9.77 -0.27
N GLY A 18 5.31 -9.73 -1.24
CA GLY A 18 5.10 -10.80 -2.24
C GLY A 18 5.11 -10.25 -3.65
N GLY A 19 6.21 -10.42 -4.38
CA GLY A 19 6.37 -9.89 -5.74
C GLY A 19 5.25 -10.31 -6.70
N GLY A 20 4.71 -11.52 -6.56
CA GLY A 20 3.59 -12.00 -7.37
C GLY A 20 2.30 -11.17 -7.15
N SER A 21 1.98 -10.84 -5.90
CA SER A 21 0.85 -9.94 -5.58
C SER A 21 1.08 -8.54 -6.16
N GLY A 22 2.34 -8.05 -6.08
CA GLY A 22 2.73 -6.78 -6.68
C GLY A 22 2.45 -6.74 -8.18
N LEU A 23 2.87 -7.77 -8.92
CA LEU A 23 2.64 -7.88 -10.36
C LEU A 23 1.15 -7.95 -10.71
N LEU A 24 0.37 -8.77 -9.99
CA LEU A 24 -1.08 -8.86 -10.21
C LEU A 24 -1.78 -7.52 -10.00
N SER A 25 -1.33 -6.75 -9.00
CA SER A 25 -1.87 -5.42 -8.77
C SER A 25 -1.52 -4.44 -9.90
N CYS A 26 -0.28 -4.46 -10.40
CA CYS A 26 0.13 -3.64 -11.54
C CYS A 26 -0.68 -3.95 -12.80
N ASP A 27 -0.81 -5.24 -13.14
CA ASP A 27 -1.60 -5.68 -14.30
C ASP A 27 -3.06 -5.22 -14.17
N HIS A 28 -3.59 -5.25 -12.95
CA HIS A 28 -4.97 -4.80 -12.72
C HIS A 28 -5.10 -3.28 -12.81
N PHE A 29 -4.17 -2.50 -12.25
CA PHE A 29 -4.13 -1.04 -12.39
C PHE A 29 -4.08 -0.63 -13.86
N GLU A 30 -3.25 -1.28 -14.69
CA GLU A 30 -3.16 -1.01 -16.12
C GLU A 30 -4.49 -1.35 -16.82
N ARG A 31 -5.07 -2.52 -16.53
CA ARG A 31 -6.34 -2.96 -17.11
C ARG A 31 -7.51 -2.02 -16.83
N VAL A 32 -7.54 -1.37 -15.66
CA VAL A 32 -8.60 -0.42 -15.30
C VAL A 32 -8.30 1.02 -15.69
N GLY A 33 -7.21 1.25 -16.43
CA GLY A 33 -6.83 2.54 -17.01
C GLY A 33 -6.21 3.52 -16.01
N MET A 34 -5.51 3.00 -15.00
CA MET A 34 -4.74 3.80 -14.03
C MET A 34 -3.35 3.17 -13.85
N PRO A 35 -2.45 3.27 -14.85
CA PRO A 35 -1.12 2.67 -14.74
C PRO A 35 -0.33 3.28 -13.58
N MET A 36 0.50 2.44 -12.96
CA MET A 36 1.37 2.89 -11.88
C MET A 36 2.61 3.58 -12.45
N HIS A 37 2.96 4.73 -11.88
CA HIS A 37 4.19 5.46 -12.23
C HIS A 37 5.41 4.82 -11.54
N GLU A 38 6.58 4.96 -12.15
CA GLU A 38 7.81 4.54 -11.51
C GLU A 38 8.09 5.36 -10.24
N LEU A 39 8.65 4.72 -9.20
CA LEU A 39 8.89 5.39 -7.93
C LEU A 39 9.85 6.58 -8.05
N VAL A 40 10.84 6.47 -8.94
CA VAL A 40 11.82 7.54 -9.22
C VAL A 40 11.16 8.75 -9.89
N GLU A 41 10.11 8.54 -10.68
CA GLU A 41 9.33 9.62 -11.30
C GLU A 41 8.44 10.33 -10.28
N ILE A 42 7.84 9.56 -9.36
CA ILE A 42 7.05 10.10 -8.25
C ILE A 42 7.92 10.95 -7.32
N SER A 43 9.06 10.38 -6.88
CA SER A 43 9.99 11.04 -5.96
C SER A 43 11.41 10.48 -6.13
N PRO A 44 12.34 11.22 -6.76
CA PRO A 44 13.69 10.72 -7.07
C PRO A 44 14.50 10.23 -5.87
N SER A 45 14.25 10.76 -4.68
CA SER A 45 14.94 10.36 -3.45
C SER A 45 14.28 9.18 -2.70
N LEU A 46 13.03 8.87 -3.00
CA LEU A 46 12.24 7.87 -2.27
C LEU A 46 12.81 6.45 -2.40
N PRO A 47 13.26 5.97 -3.58
CA PRO A 47 13.88 4.66 -3.70
C PRO A 47 15.07 4.46 -2.75
N GLY A 48 15.94 5.46 -2.64
CA GLY A 48 17.12 5.42 -1.75
C GLY A 48 16.74 5.39 -0.27
N ARG A 49 15.69 6.13 0.13
CA ARG A 49 15.19 6.12 1.50
C ARG A 49 14.55 4.80 1.89
N ILE A 50 13.80 4.16 0.98
CA ILE A 50 13.18 2.86 1.21
C ILE A 50 14.23 1.76 1.27
N ARG A 51 15.27 1.84 0.42
CA ARG A 51 16.36 0.84 0.36
C ARG A 51 16.96 0.56 1.75
N ALA A 52 17.02 1.55 2.63
CA ALA A 52 17.53 1.40 3.99
C ALA A 52 16.70 0.44 4.88
N TYR A 53 15.47 0.14 4.47
CA TYR A 53 14.50 -0.68 5.21
C TYR A 53 14.10 -1.95 4.48
N MET A 54 14.91 -2.45 3.56
CA MET A 54 14.62 -3.69 2.85
C MET A 54 15.88 -4.55 2.72
N PRO A 55 15.73 -5.88 2.53
CA PRO A 55 16.87 -6.73 2.25
C PRO A 55 17.48 -6.38 0.89
N MET A 56 18.75 -6.78 0.68
CA MET A 56 19.51 -6.44 -0.52
C MET A 56 18.82 -6.90 -1.82
N PHE A 57 18.06 -7.99 -1.78
CA PHE A 57 17.31 -8.54 -2.91
C PHE A 57 15.88 -7.99 -3.05
N GLY A 58 15.45 -7.09 -2.17
CA GLY A 58 14.20 -6.36 -2.34
C GLY A 58 14.29 -5.34 -3.48
N SER A 59 13.13 -4.91 -4.00
CA SER A 59 13.03 -3.95 -5.10
C SER A 59 12.44 -2.62 -4.62
N PRO A 60 13.18 -1.51 -4.67
CA PRO A 60 12.67 -0.18 -4.33
C PRO A 60 12.03 0.52 -5.53
N LEU A 61 11.43 -0.24 -6.43
CA LEU A 61 10.65 0.28 -7.55
C LEU A 61 9.18 0.42 -7.15
N ASN A 62 8.28 0.64 -8.07
CA ASN A 62 6.84 0.59 -7.83
C ASN A 62 6.23 -0.53 -8.67
N PRO A 63 5.82 -1.64 -8.07
CA PRO A 63 5.66 -1.93 -6.63
C PRO A 63 6.98 -2.00 -5.87
N VAL A 64 6.97 -1.49 -4.63
CA VAL A 64 8.06 -1.68 -3.68
C VAL A 64 7.96 -3.09 -3.12
N ASP A 65 8.87 -3.98 -3.49
CA ASP A 65 8.92 -5.35 -2.96
C ASP A 65 9.94 -5.42 -1.81
N ILE A 66 9.44 -5.45 -0.58
CA ILE A 66 10.27 -5.58 0.62
C ILE A 66 10.65 -7.04 0.93
N SER A 67 10.27 -7.99 0.07
CA SER A 67 10.55 -9.42 0.17
C SER A 67 9.73 -10.18 1.22
N GLY A 68 9.47 -11.46 0.94
CA GLY A 68 8.77 -12.38 1.86
C GLY A 68 9.51 -12.66 3.18
N THR A 69 10.75 -12.20 3.32
CA THR A 69 11.52 -12.26 4.57
C THR A 69 11.49 -10.96 5.37
N ALA A 70 10.70 -9.98 4.94
CA ALA A 70 10.63 -8.68 5.60
C ALA A 70 10.16 -8.81 7.06
N SER A 71 10.96 -8.23 7.95
CA SER A 71 10.62 -8.11 9.37
C SER A 71 9.61 -6.99 9.61
N PRO A 72 8.90 -6.98 10.75
CA PRO A 72 8.03 -5.88 11.15
C PRO A 72 8.71 -4.50 11.10
N VAL A 73 10.01 -4.41 11.43
CA VAL A 73 10.78 -3.15 11.37
C VAL A 73 10.94 -2.67 9.93
N GLN A 74 11.14 -3.58 8.98
CA GLN A 74 11.25 -3.24 7.55
C GLN A 74 9.92 -2.74 6.99
N TYR A 75 8.80 -3.37 7.34
CA TYR A 75 7.47 -2.86 7.05
C TYR A 75 7.29 -1.44 7.58
N LYS A 76 7.58 -1.23 8.87
CA LYS A 76 7.46 0.09 9.49
C LYS A 76 8.28 1.15 8.76
N GLY A 77 9.54 0.82 8.44
CA GLY A 77 10.42 1.74 7.72
C GLY A 77 9.90 2.09 6.33
N ALA A 78 9.59 1.10 5.50
CA ALA A 78 9.12 1.31 4.12
C ALA A 78 7.81 2.12 4.08
N PHE A 79 6.80 1.71 4.84
CA PHE A 79 5.52 2.43 4.90
C PHE A 79 5.68 3.87 5.42
N THR A 80 6.54 4.10 6.43
CA THR A 80 6.79 5.45 6.96
C THR A 80 7.39 6.35 5.89
N GLN A 81 8.37 5.87 5.10
CA GLN A 81 8.98 6.68 4.04
C GLN A 81 7.96 7.08 2.97
N VAL A 82 7.10 6.15 2.55
CA VAL A 82 6.05 6.40 1.54
C VAL A 82 4.97 7.35 2.09
N MET A 83 4.50 7.13 3.33
CA MET A 83 3.48 8.00 3.93
C MET A 83 3.94 9.45 4.06
N ARG A 84 5.21 9.68 4.41
CA ARG A 84 5.78 11.02 4.60
C ARG A 84 6.14 11.75 3.31
N ASP A 85 6.25 11.04 2.18
CA ASP A 85 6.66 11.66 0.92
C ASP A 85 5.52 12.52 0.34
N PRO A 86 5.72 13.84 0.14
CA PRO A 86 4.65 14.74 -0.29
C PRO A 86 4.13 14.46 -1.70
N ASN A 87 4.93 13.80 -2.55
CA ASN A 87 4.58 13.49 -3.92
C ASN A 87 3.75 12.22 -4.06
N VAL A 88 3.67 11.40 -3.00
CA VAL A 88 2.81 10.22 -2.96
C VAL A 88 1.38 10.63 -2.63
N HIS A 89 0.44 10.24 -3.46
CA HIS A 89 -0.97 10.63 -3.35
C HIS A 89 -1.86 9.55 -2.71
N GLY A 90 -1.42 8.29 -2.71
CA GLY A 90 -2.13 7.19 -2.06
C GLY A 90 -1.24 5.96 -1.91
N ILE A 91 -1.61 5.07 -1.00
CA ILE A 91 -0.82 3.89 -0.65
C ILE A 91 -1.69 2.64 -0.78
N LEU A 92 -1.17 1.65 -1.50
CA LEU A 92 -1.68 0.29 -1.51
C LEU A 92 -0.65 -0.62 -0.83
N GLY A 93 -0.99 -1.18 0.32
CA GLY A 93 -0.15 -2.15 1.00
C GLY A 93 -0.62 -3.58 0.74
N SER A 94 0.30 -4.53 0.72
CA SER A 94 -0.01 -5.95 0.59
C SER A 94 0.72 -6.76 1.66
N ILE A 95 -0.02 -7.68 2.30
CA ILE A 95 0.51 -8.68 3.21
C ILE A 95 0.26 -10.06 2.59
N CYS A 96 1.34 -10.72 2.19
CA CYS A 96 1.35 -12.11 1.73
C CYS A 96 2.02 -12.96 2.80
N PRO A 97 1.30 -13.81 3.54
CA PRO A 97 1.88 -14.64 4.58
C PRO A 97 2.95 -15.58 4.02
N THR A 98 4.10 -15.59 4.67
CA THR A 98 5.16 -16.57 4.47
C THR A 98 5.45 -17.26 5.81
N ALA A 99 6.32 -18.25 5.82
CA ALA A 99 6.70 -18.95 7.07
C ALA A 99 7.31 -18.03 8.14
N VAL A 100 7.76 -16.82 7.75
CA VAL A 100 8.42 -15.86 8.66
C VAL A 100 7.65 -14.54 8.80
N THR A 101 6.50 -14.41 8.14
CA THR A 101 5.67 -13.19 8.22
C THR A 101 4.81 -13.25 9.49
N ASP A 102 5.05 -12.35 10.43
CA ASP A 102 4.19 -12.12 11.59
C ASP A 102 3.03 -11.21 11.19
N VAL A 103 1.95 -11.79 10.67
CA VAL A 103 0.78 -11.05 10.17
C VAL A 103 0.16 -10.16 11.25
N PRO A 104 -0.05 -10.62 12.51
CA PRO A 104 -0.54 -9.76 13.58
C PRO A 104 0.36 -8.55 13.84
N ALA A 105 1.67 -8.74 13.99
CA ALA A 105 2.61 -7.65 14.26
C ALA A 105 2.69 -6.65 13.09
N VAL A 106 2.66 -7.12 11.85
CA VAL A 106 2.61 -6.24 10.66
C VAL A 106 1.31 -5.46 10.63
N THR A 107 0.19 -6.08 10.98
CA THR A 107 -1.12 -5.41 11.04
C THR A 107 -1.11 -4.27 12.06
N ASP A 108 -0.56 -4.49 13.25
CA ASP A 108 -0.43 -3.46 14.28
C ASP A 108 0.45 -2.29 13.82
N ILE A 109 1.56 -2.58 13.17
CA ILE A 109 2.43 -1.56 12.58
C ILE A 109 1.71 -0.73 11.51
N VAL A 110 0.93 -1.35 10.66
CA VAL A 110 0.14 -0.66 9.63
C VAL A 110 -0.87 0.29 10.28
N ILE A 111 -1.55 -0.14 11.32
CA ILE A 111 -2.49 0.68 12.08
C ILE A 111 -1.78 1.87 12.74
N ASP A 112 -0.67 1.63 13.42
CA ASP A 112 0.14 2.70 14.06
C ASP A 112 0.59 3.75 13.05
N ILE A 113 1.03 3.32 11.87
CA ILE A 113 1.46 4.22 10.79
C ILE A 113 0.28 5.03 10.27
N TYR A 114 -0.85 4.37 10.00
CA TYR A 114 -2.05 5.05 9.54
C TYR A 114 -2.50 6.09 10.55
N ASP A 115 -2.62 5.74 11.83
CA ASP A 115 -3.04 6.65 12.89
C ASP A 115 -2.09 7.84 13.04
N THR A 116 -0.79 7.61 12.91
CA THR A 116 0.24 8.67 12.96
C THR A 116 0.11 9.65 11.80
N TYR A 117 -0.16 9.17 10.58
CA TYR A 117 -0.04 9.95 9.35
C TYR A 117 -1.37 10.21 8.61
N LYS A 118 -2.52 9.72 9.09
CA LYS A 118 -3.83 9.94 8.44
C LYS A 118 -4.18 11.42 8.24
N HIS A 119 -3.61 12.30 9.07
CA HIS A 119 -3.77 13.74 8.92
C HIS A 119 -3.20 14.31 7.62
N LEU A 120 -2.32 13.56 6.91
CA LEU A 120 -1.78 13.96 5.61
C LEU A 120 -2.81 13.79 4.47
N GLY A 121 -3.96 13.16 4.74
CA GLY A 121 -5.07 13.05 3.79
C GLY A 121 -4.78 12.15 2.58
N LYS A 122 -3.94 11.13 2.74
CA LYS A 122 -3.66 10.13 1.72
C LYS A 122 -4.52 8.90 1.97
N PRO A 123 -5.22 8.36 0.95
CA PRO A 123 -5.88 7.08 1.09
C PRO A 123 -4.86 5.96 1.33
N PHE A 124 -5.20 5.08 2.24
CA PHE A 124 -4.39 3.93 2.63
C PHE A 124 -5.27 2.69 2.56
N ILE A 125 -4.97 1.80 1.63
CA ILE A 125 -5.74 0.57 1.37
C ILE A 125 -4.82 -0.62 1.52
N MET A 126 -5.32 -1.71 2.09
CA MET A 126 -4.55 -2.93 2.28
C MET A 126 -5.14 -4.09 1.49
N GLU A 127 -4.26 -4.93 1.00
CA GLU A 127 -4.52 -6.29 0.57
C GLU A 127 -3.93 -7.26 1.59
N CYS A 128 -4.70 -8.25 2.02
CA CYS A 128 -4.21 -9.31 2.91
C CYS A 128 -4.63 -10.65 2.30
N GLN A 129 -3.71 -11.25 1.53
CA GLN A 129 -3.96 -12.47 0.76
C GLN A 129 -3.52 -13.69 1.56
N GLY A 130 -4.46 -14.49 2.07
CA GLY A 130 -4.13 -15.69 2.83
C GLY A 130 -5.27 -16.25 3.65
N GLY A 131 -4.92 -17.16 4.56
CA GLY A 131 -5.86 -17.89 5.43
C GLY A 131 -6.41 -17.06 6.60
N GLU A 132 -6.65 -17.75 7.73
CA GLU A 132 -7.35 -17.18 8.90
C GLU A 132 -6.68 -15.93 9.47
N GLU A 133 -5.35 -15.90 9.55
CA GLU A 133 -4.62 -14.73 10.06
C GLU A 133 -4.85 -13.48 9.19
N CYS A 134 -4.90 -13.64 7.86
CA CYS A 134 -5.21 -12.54 6.96
C CYS A 134 -6.67 -12.09 7.07
N GLN A 135 -7.60 -13.02 7.29
CA GLN A 135 -9.00 -12.66 7.54
C GLN A 135 -9.14 -11.85 8.84
N ALA A 136 -8.46 -12.26 9.91
CA ALA A 136 -8.41 -11.51 11.15
C ALA A 136 -7.77 -10.12 10.96
N ALA A 137 -6.67 -10.03 10.19
CA ALA A 137 -6.04 -8.77 9.84
C ALA A 137 -6.98 -7.84 9.07
N ILE A 138 -7.71 -8.34 8.09
CA ILE A 138 -8.72 -7.57 7.32
C ILE A 138 -9.77 -6.97 8.26
N MET A 139 -10.31 -7.75 9.18
CA MET A 139 -11.30 -7.25 10.13
C MET A 139 -10.71 -6.16 11.02
N LYS A 140 -9.54 -6.40 11.61
CA LYS A 140 -8.87 -5.46 12.50
C LYS A 140 -8.52 -4.14 11.78
N LEU A 141 -8.01 -4.20 10.55
CA LEU A 141 -7.73 -3.00 9.74
C LEU A 141 -8.98 -2.18 9.47
N ARG A 142 -10.09 -2.84 9.11
CA ARG A 142 -11.37 -2.18 8.85
C ARG A 142 -11.93 -1.48 10.08
N ASP A 143 -11.80 -2.08 11.25
CA ASP A 143 -12.24 -1.48 12.52
C ASP A 143 -11.46 -0.19 12.84
N HIS A 144 -10.23 -0.05 12.32
CA HIS A 144 -9.40 1.15 12.42
C HIS A 144 -9.56 2.11 11.22
N GLY A 145 -10.55 1.89 10.36
CA GLY A 145 -10.81 2.77 9.22
C GLY A 145 -9.89 2.56 8.01
N ILE A 146 -9.13 1.47 7.97
CA ILE A 146 -8.26 1.09 6.84
C ILE A 146 -9.01 0.05 6.00
N PRO A 147 -9.50 0.38 4.78
CA PRO A 147 -10.09 -0.61 3.90
C PRO A 147 -9.09 -1.72 3.58
N ALA A 148 -9.47 -2.96 3.81
CA ALA A 148 -8.62 -4.12 3.56
C ALA A 148 -9.41 -5.19 2.81
N TYR A 149 -8.75 -5.87 1.88
CA TYR A 149 -9.38 -6.80 0.95
C TYR A 149 -8.55 -8.09 0.81
N PRO A 150 -9.19 -9.23 0.52
CA PRO A 150 -8.49 -10.51 0.38
C PRO A 150 -7.80 -10.69 -0.97
N THR A 151 -8.01 -9.80 -1.94
CA THR A 151 -7.43 -9.91 -3.28
C THR A 151 -6.90 -8.57 -3.81
N ALA A 152 -5.86 -8.65 -4.65
CA ALA A 152 -5.29 -7.51 -5.36
C ALA A 152 -6.35 -6.73 -6.15
N GLU A 153 -7.19 -7.45 -6.89
CA GLU A 153 -8.25 -6.86 -7.72
C GLU A 153 -9.20 -5.97 -6.90
N GLN A 154 -9.67 -6.46 -5.75
CA GLN A 154 -10.58 -5.70 -4.90
C GLN A 154 -9.91 -4.46 -4.29
N ALA A 155 -8.65 -4.58 -3.87
CA ALA A 155 -7.90 -3.48 -3.29
C ALA A 155 -7.60 -2.39 -4.34
N VAL A 156 -7.18 -2.78 -5.54
CA VAL A 156 -6.96 -1.87 -6.68
C VAL A 156 -8.28 -1.20 -7.09
N ASN A 157 -9.38 -1.95 -7.23
CA ASN A 157 -10.68 -1.36 -7.58
C ASN A 157 -11.13 -0.32 -6.55
N ALA A 158 -10.88 -0.54 -5.26
CA ALA A 158 -11.19 0.44 -4.22
C ALA A 158 -10.36 1.71 -4.38
N MET A 159 -9.05 1.62 -4.65
CA MET A 159 -8.18 2.78 -4.90
C MET A 159 -8.61 3.55 -6.15
N VAL A 160 -8.89 2.86 -7.24
CA VAL A 160 -9.34 3.47 -8.51
C VAL A 160 -10.70 4.15 -8.34
N ALA A 161 -11.61 3.55 -7.58
CA ALA A 161 -12.89 4.17 -7.27
C ALA A 161 -12.74 5.47 -6.48
N LEU A 162 -11.85 5.53 -5.49
CA LEU A 162 -11.52 6.75 -4.75
C LEU A 162 -10.91 7.81 -5.67
N TYR A 163 -9.98 7.43 -6.54
CA TYR A 163 -9.38 8.35 -7.51
C TYR A 163 -10.42 8.94 -8.46
N LYS A 164 -11.23 8.10 -9.09
CA LYS A 164 -12.30 8.56 -10.00
C LYS A 164 -13.31 9.46 -9.29
N PHE A 165 -13.64 9.16 -8.05
CA PHE A 165 -14.52 10.01 -7.23
C PHE A 165 -13.90 11.40 -6.96
N GLY A 166 -12.60 11.45 -6.65
CA GLY A 166 -11.87 12.71 -6.49
C GLY A 166 -11.88 13.55 -7.76
N GLN A 167 -11.62 12.93 -8.92
CA GLN A 167 -11.67 13.60 -10.22
C GLN A 167 -13.05 14.21 -10.55
N MET A 168 -14.14 13.52 -10.18
CA MET A 168 -15.50 14.03 -10.39
C MET A 168 -15.80 15.25 -9.51
N LYS A 169 -15.27 15.28 -8.26
CA LYS A 169 -15.46 16.43 -7.35
C LYS A 169 -14.72 17.68 -7.84
N ASN A 170 -13.53 17.51 -8.40
CA ASN A 170 -12.69 18.63 -8.85
C ASN A 170 -13.13 19.25 -10.17
N LYS A 171 -14.08 18.62 -10.88
CA LYS A 171 -14.67 19.15 -12.13
C LYS A 171 -15.91 20.04 -11.91
N LYS A 172 -16.35 20.20 -10.66
CA LYS A 172 -17.42 21.11 -10.23
C LYS A 172 -16.84 22.38 -9.65
#